data_e7face5a1cd9f354b3744a8895a6536e
#
_entry.id   e7face5a1cd9f354b3744a8895a6536e
#
_cell.length_a   1.000
_cell.length_b   1.000
_cell.length_c   1.000
_cell.angle_alpha   90.00
_cell.angle_beta   90.00
_cell.angle_gamma   90.00
#
_symmetry.space_group_name_H-M   'P 1'
#
loop_
_entity.id
_entity.type
_entity.pdbx_description
1 polymer ?
#
loop_
_entity_poly.entity_id
_entity_poly.type
_entity_poly.pdbx_seq_one_letter_code
_entity_poly.pdbx_strand_id
1 'polypeptide(L)'
;VQTQKFDIDEQSSDDGALADMAISRLRQVSMKLAMAKIDISVFDAMQPLEDDWRALEVDDLHSLHQSYDWCAAWVNAFQRPLAILKGTYAGETAFILPIEIVKSRGLTVAKFIAADHSNINTGLFSGNFAESGGSIDAQKFAAQLRQALKGHADLLLLQNVPLEWRGRQTPLTGLPMVQNQNHAYQLPLLSHFEETLKQLNAKSRRKKFRVQSRRLEAAGGVDYVIPQTSQEQHHLLDIFFRLKSARFASLGLPDVFADRETQAFLHGLIGKQDDARQYFALQMHALRLKGENKDGIAAISGISRKGDHVICQFGAIDEDLVPDTSPGEFLYWQAIAGLHGRGVALFDFGLGDQTYKRSWAPVETEHYDVVLPVSPFGVAAGAAHRIVTRSKAHIKARPKLYKLAQGIRARIG
;
A
#
# COMPACT_ATOMS: atom_id res chain seq x y z
N VAL A 1 -47.19 25.12 50.23
CA VAL A 1 -46.41 24.30 49.30
C VAL A 1 -45.49 25.22 48.54
N GLN A 2 -44.19 25.26 48.93
CA GLN A 2 -43.15 26.06 48.30
C GLN A 2 -42.58 25.27 47.09
N THR A 3 -42.59 25.89 45.93
CA THR A 3 -41.96 25.41 44.71
C THR A 3 -40.51 25.94 44.68
N GLN A 4 -39.53 25.05 44.79
CA GLN A 4 -38.13 25.34 44.54
C GLN A 4 -37.88 25.39 43.01
N LYS A 5 -37.46 26.54 42.51
CA LYS A 5 -36.84 26.70 41.18
C LYS A 5 -35.40 26.20 41.24
N PHE A 6 -35.08 25.22 40.38
CA PHE A 6 -33.71 24.86 40.08
C PHE A 6 -33.18 25.80 38.98
N ASP A 7 -32.15 26.55 39.26
CA ASP A 7 -31.38 27.30 38.27
C ASP A 7 -30.52 26.29 37.48
N ILE A 8 -30.79 26.13 36.18
CA ILE A 8 -30.00 25.42 35.21
C ILE A 8 -29.59 26.46 34.17
N ASP A 9 -28.57 27.27 34.43
CA ASP A 9 -28.09 28.24 33.41
C ASP A 9 -26.61 28.63 33.48
N GLU A 10 -25.74 27.97 34.28
CA GLU A 10 -24.34 28.34 34.30
C GLU A 10 -23.36 27.31 33.69
N GLN A 11 -23.76 26.11 33.36
CA GLN A 11 -22.85 25.11 32.77
C GLN A 11 -22.76 25.09 31.23
N SER A 12 -23.67 25.76 30.52
CA SER A 12 -23.68 25.76 29.05
C SER A 12 -22.78 26.84 28.42
N SER A 13 -22.33 27.84 29.16
CA SER A 13 -21.47 28.91 28.62
C SER A 13 -19.99 28.57 28.61
N ASP A 14 -19.53 27.69 29.50
CA ASP A 14 -18.11 27.31 29.58
C ASP A 14 -17.71 26.30 28.50
N ASP A 15 -18.58 25.37 28.15
CA ASP A 15 -18.33 24.40 27.09
C ASP A 15 -18.25 25.06 25.70
N GLY A 16 -19.06 26.08 25.44
CA GLY A 16 -19.00 26.91 24.25
C GLY A 16 -17.71 27.70 24.11
N ALA A 17 -17.26 28.31 25.22
CA ALA A 17 -16.03 29.09 25.25
C ALA A 17 -14.77 28.21 25.07
N LEU A 18 -14.75 27.02 25.64
CA LEU A 18 -13.68 26.03 25.46
C LEU A 18 -13.63 25.51 24.04
N ALA A 19 -14.77 25.23 23.41
CA ALA A 19 -14.87 24.82 22.01
C ALA A 19 -14.38 25.92 21.04
N ASP A 20 -14.80 27.16 21.25
CA ASP A 20 -14.36 28.33 20.48
C ASP A 20 -12.85 28.63 20.65
N MET A 21 -12.31 28.48 21.85
CA MET A 21 -10.86 28.56 22.08
C MET A 21 -10.09 27.43 21.38
N ALA A 22 -10.60 26.19 21.37
CA ALA A 22 -9.98 25.09 20.69
C ALA A 22 -10.01 25.29 19.15
N ILE A 23 -11.16 25.74 18.60
CA ILE A 23 -11.30 26.10 17.19
C ILE A 23 -10.39 27.27 16.81
N SER A 24 -10.29 28.29 17.65
CA SER A 24 -9.40 29.44 17.43
C SER A 24 -7.92 29.02 17.45
N ARG A 25 -7.51 28.15 18.39
CA ARG A 25 -6.16 27.57 18.41
C ARG A 25 -5.87 26.73 17.17
N LEU A 26 -6.79 25.88 16.75
CA LEU A 26 -6.65 25.07 15.53
C LEU A 26 -6.53 25.98 14.29
N ARG A 27 -7.33 27.04 14.18
CA ARG A 27 -7.20 28.04 13.10
C ARG A 27 -5.88 28.79 13.14
N GLN A 28 -5.37 29.16 14.31
CA GLN A 28 -4.07 29.83 14.45
C GLN A 28 -2.91 28.89 14.09
N VAL A 29 -2.97 27.62 14.47
CA VAL A 29 -1.96 26.61 14.08
C VAL A 29 -2.01 26.39 12.58
N SER A 30 -3.20 26.24 12.00
CA SER A 30 -3.40 26.10 10.56
C SER A 30 -2.90 27.30 9.76
N MET A 31 -3.18 28.53 10.22
CA MET A 31 -2.66 29.76 9.59
C MET A 31 -1.15 29.90 9.73
N LYS A 32 -0.56 29.54 10.88
CA LYS A 32 0.89 29.52 11.04
C LYS A 32 1.58 28.53 10.12
N LEU A 33 1.02 27.32 9.94
CA LEU A 33 1.52 26.31 8.99
C LEU A 33 1.39 26.77 7.54
N ALA A 34 0.31 27.44 7.17
CA ALA A 34 0.11 27.98 5.81
C ALA A 34 1.11 29.12 5.47
N MET A 35 1.60 29.84 6.46
CA MET A 35 2.55 30.97 6.30
C MET A 35 4.00 30.58 6.56
N ALA A 36 4.28 29.44 7.17
CA ALA A 36 5.62 29.06 7.56
C ALA A 36 6.42 28.49 6.40
N LYS A 37 7.69 28.84 6.37
CA LYS A 37 8.67 28.23 5.48
C LYS A 37 9.00 26.83 6.00
N ILE A 38 8.73 25.83 5.19
CA ILE A 38 9.23 24.48 5.43
C ILE A 38 10.65 24.43 4.87
N ASP A 39 11.62 24.04 5.67
CA ASP A 39 12.98 23.81 5.20
C ASP A 39 13.09 22.33 4.77
N ILE A 40 13.49 22.10 3.51
CA ILE A 40 13.64 20.75 2.96
C ILE A 40 15.13 20.45 2.78
N SER A 41 15.59 19.40 3.46
CA SER A 41 16.92 18.84 3.32
C SER A 41 16.88 17.55 2.54
N VAL A 42 17.93 17.27 1.77
CA VAL A 42 18.08 16.05 0.94
C VAL A 42 19.17 15.18 1.56
N PHE A 43 18.85 13.89 1.72
CA PHE A 43 19.77 12.89 2.26
C PHE A 43 19.98 11.78 1.24
N ASP A 44 21.22 11.32 1.12
CA ASP A 44 21.63 10.22 0.25
C ASP A 44 21.71 8.86 0.95
N ALA A 45 21.37 8.82 2.25
CA ALA A 45 21.32 7.63 3.08
C ALA A 45 20.13 7.64 4.04
N MET A 46 19.62 6.46 4.39
CA MET A 46 18.52 6.31 5.34
C MET A 46 18.95 6.45 6.79
N GLN A 47 20.15 5.94 7.12
CA GLN A 47 20.63 5.78 8.49
C GLN A 47 20.62 7.06 9.34
N PRO A 48 21.02 8.24 8.83
CA PRO A 48 20.92 9.48 9.61
C PRO A 48 19.50 9.93 9.94
N LEU A 49 18.50 9.32 9.29
CA LEU A 49 17.08 9.65 9.44
C LEU A 49 16.29 8.61 10.23
N GLU A 50 16.92 7.54 10.72
CA GLU A 50 16.20 6.42 11.31
C GLU A 50 15.34 6.84 12.51
N ASP A 51 15.87 7.62 13.43
CA ASP A 51 15.13 8.07 14.61
C ASP A 51 13.92 8.93 14.25
N ASP A 52 14.11 9.91 13.37
CA ASP A 52 13.02 10.76 12.85
C ASP A 52 11.97 9.93 12.09
N TRP A 53 12.43 8.97 11.29
CA TRP A 53 11.56 8.09 10.50
C TRP A 53 10.69 7.24 11.41
N ARG A 54 11.31 6.58 12.38
CA ARG A 54 10.61 5.76 13.35
C ARG A 54 9.67 6.55 14.27
N ALA A 55 10.04 7.81 14.57
CA ALA A 55 9.13 8.70 15.28
C ALA A 55 7.87 9.02 14.49
N LEU A 56 7.97 9.26 13.16
CA LEU A 56 6.82 9.48 12.29
C LEU A 56 5.97 8.19 12.07
N GLU A 57 6.56 7.01 12.30
CA GLU A 57 5.81 5.75 12.21
C GLU A 57 4.80 5.54 13.35
N VAL A 58 4.99 6.22 14.48
CA VAL A 58 4.13 6.08 15.67
C VAL A 58 2.69 6.52 15.38
N ASP A 59 2.51 7.58 14.60
CA ASP A 59 1.20 8.17 14.31
C ASP A 59 0.35 7.35 13.31
N ASP A 60 0.87 6.26 12.78
CA ASP A 60 0.18 5.38 11.80
C ASP A 60 -0.43 6.12 10.58
N LEU A 61 0.14 7.27 10.23
CA LEU A 61 -0.33 8.11 9.11
C LEU A 61 0.33 7.79 7.76
N HIS A 62 1.08 6.70 7.70
CA HIS A 62 1.76 6.25 6.49
C HIS A 62 1.40 4.79 6.16
N SER A 63 1.55 4.42 4.90
CA SER A 63 1.38 3.03 4.48
C SER A 63 2.59 2.19 4.93
N LEU A 64 2.41 0.87 5.02
CA LEU A 64 3.49 -0.07 5.30
C LEU A 64 4.69 0.10 4.34
N HIS A 65 4.42 0.44 3.09
CA HIS A 65 5.44 0.59 2.05
C HIS A 65 6.38 1.79 2.25
N GLN A 66 6.09 2.69 3.18
CA GLN A 66 6.98 3.74 3.62
C GLN A 66 7.60 3.48 4.99
N SER A 67 7.38 2.30 5.59
CA SER A 67 8.09 1.95 6.83
C SER A 67 9.61 1.85 6.60
N TYR A 68 10.38 2.15 7.63
CA TYR A 68 11.83 2.09 7.57
C TYR A 68 12.32 0.71 7.13
N ASP A 69 11.76 -0.36 7.71
CA ASP A 69 12.17 -1.72 7.41
C ASP A 69 11.87 -2.14 5.96
N TRP A 70 10.73 -1.70 5.40
CA TRP A 70 10.40 -1.93 3.98
C TRP A 70 11.38 -1.23 3.05
N CYS A 71 11.63 0.05 3.30
CA CYS A 71 12.55 0.85 2.51
C CYS A 71 14.01 0.36 2.66
N ALA A 72 14.43 0.00 3.87
CA ALA A 72 15.79 -0.50 4.13
C ALA A 72 16.03 -1.84 3.43
N ALA A 73 15.06 -2.77 3.43
CA ALA A 73 15.18 -4.03 2.68
C ALA A 73 15.37 -3.77 1.18
N TRP A 74 14.65 -2.81 0.60
CA TRP A 74 14.81 -2.40 -0.79
C TRP A 74 16.17 -1.79 -1.07
N VAL A 75 16.58 -0.81 -0.26
CA VAL A 75 17.86 -0.11 -0.43
C VAL A 75 19.04 -1.10 -0.34
N ASN A 76 18.97 -2.04 0.59
CA ASN A 76 20.00 -3.09 0.74
C ASN A 76 20.08 -4.00 -0.50
N ALA A 77 18.94 -4.31 -1.12
CA ALA A 77 18.91 -5.18 -2.30
C ALA A 77 19.32 -4.46 -3.59
N PHE A 78 18.82 -3.26 -3.83
CA PHE A 78 18.98 -2.56 -5.11
C PHE A 78 20.12 -1.56 -5.14
N GLN A 79 20.56 -1.04 -4.00
CA GLN A 79 21.68 -0.08 -3.87
C GLN A 79 21.63 1.12 -4.84
N ARG A 80 20.40 1.59 -5.12
CA ARG A 80 20.17 2.75 -5.98
C ARG A 80 20.51 4.05 -5.25
N PRO A 81 20.93 5.11 -5.96
CA PRO A 81 21.11 6.43 -5.35
C PRO A 81 19.82 6.92 -4.70
N LEU A 82 19.95 7.55 -3.54
CA LEU A 82 18.84 8.10 -2.76
C LEU A 82 18.83 9.62 -2.84
N ALA A 83 17.64 10.20 -2.71
CA ALA A 83 17.42 11.63 -2.49
C ALA A 83 16.23 11.78 -1.53
N ILE A 84 16.40 11.30 -0.31
CA ILE A 84 15.34 11.32 0.70
C ILE A 84 15.10 12.75 1.13
N LEU A 85 13.85 13.21 1.04
CA LEU A 85 13.48 14.58 1.40
C LEU A 85 12.95 14.58 2.84
N LYS A 86 13.65 15.29 3.72
CA LYS A 86 13.18 15.61 5.08
C LYS A 86 12.72 17.05 5.11
N GLY A 87 11.45 17.27 5.41
CA GLY A 87 10.91 18.59 5.67
C GLY A 87 10.89 18.87 7.18
N THR A 88 11.38 20.04 7.59
CA THR A 88 11.33 20.50 8.97
C THR A 88 10.54 21.79 9.09
N TYR A 89 9.82 21.93 10.20
CA TYR A 89 9.08 23.12 10.58
C TYR A 89 9.34 23.43 12.04
N ALA A 90 9.78 24.65 12.32
CA ALA A 90 10.14 25.09 13.69
C ALA A 90 11.11 24.14 14.43
N GLY A 91 12.00 23.50 13.69
CA GLY A 91 12.96 22.53 14.25
C GLY A 91 12.45 21.09 14.36
N GLU A 92 11.15 20.85 14.16
CA GLU A 92 10.53 19.53 14.23
C GLU A 92 10.42 18.89 12.85
N THR A 93 10.51 17.56 12.78
CA THR A 93 10.32 16.82 11.52
C THR A 93 8.85 16.84 11.12
N ALA A 94 8.55 17.53 10.01
CA ALA A 94 7.21 17.64 9.46
C ALA A 94 6.87 16.47 8.55
N PHE A 95 7.83 16.03 7.72
CA PHE A 95 7.65 14.88 6.83
C PHE A 95 8.98 14.26 6.39
N ILE A 96 8.89 13.01 5.96
CA ILE A 96 9.92 12.31 5.20
C ILE A 96 9.28 11.75 3.92
N LEU A 97 9.84 12.08 2.75
CA LEU A 97 9.53 11.40 1.50
C LEU A 97 10.70 10.49 1.14
N PRO A 98 10.53 9.16 1.24
CA PRO A 98 11.57 8.18 0.92
C PRO A 98 11.75 8.07 -0.59
N ILE A 99 12.75 8.75 -1.13
CA ILE A 99 12.97 8.89 -2.57
C ILE A 99 14.25 8.17 -2.99
N GLU A 100 14.15 7.33 -4.03
CA GLU A 100 15.27 6.81 -4.82
C GLU A 100 15.37 7.52 -6.17
N ILE A 101 16.57 7.51 -6.76
CA ILE A 101 16.85 8.09 -8.07
C ILE A 101 17.08 6.99 -9.10
N VAL A 102 16.26 7.00 -10.15
CA VAL A 102 16.33 6.03 -11.24
C VAL A 102 16.70 6.75 -12.54
N LYS A 103 17.72 6.24 -13.25
CA LYS A 103 18.08 6.73 -14.58
C LYS A 103 17.49 5.83 -15.66
N SER A 104 16.77 6.39 -16.60
CA SER A 104 16.21 5.68 -17.74
C SER A 104 16.27 6.53 -19.00
N ARG A 105 16.94 6.04 -20.05
CA ARG A 105 17.03 6.70 -21.37
C ARG A 105 17.46 8.18 -21.31
N GLY A 106 18.45 8.48 -20.44
CA GLY A 106 18.97 9.84 -20.27
C GLY A 106 18.12 10.75 -19.37
N LEU A 107 16.99 10.27 -18.86
CA LEU A 107 16.14 10.97 -17.90
C LEU A 107 16.43 10.48 -16.48
N THR A 108 16.50 11.39 -15.52
CA THR A 108 16.64 11.08 -14.10
C THR A 108 15.31 11.29 -13.38
N VAL A 109 14.75 10.23 -12.81
CA VAL A 109 13.45 10.24 -12.14
C VAL A 109 13.63 9.98 -10.64
N ALA A 110 13.10 10.88 -9.82
CA ALA A 110 12.93 10.71 -8.39
C ALA A 110 11.59 10.01 -8.15
N LYS A 111 11.58 8.86 -7.49
CA LYS A 111 10.38 8.09 -7.17
C LYS A 111 10.45 7.54 -5.74
N PHE A 112 9.32 7.13 -5.17
CA PHE A 112 9.35 6.45 -3.88
C PHE A 112 10.25 5.22 -3.92
N ILE A 113 11.01 4.99 -2.84
CA ILE A 113 11.75 3.75 -2.62
C ILE A 113 10.78 2.58 -2.75
N ALA A 114 11.16 1.55 -3.48
CA ALA A 114 10.36 0.35 -3.73
C ALA A 114 9.01 0.59 -4.45
N ALA A 115 8.81 1.72 -5.14
CA ALA A 115 7.54 2.05 -5.81
C ALA A 115 7.03 0.95 -6.75
N ASP A 116 7.93 0.18 -7.37
CA ASP A 116 7.61 -0.89 -8.32
C ASP A 116 6.93 -2.10 -7.62
N HIS A 117 7.10 -2.25 -6.29
CA HIS A 117 6.54 -3.31 -5.45
C HIS A 117 5.63 -2.77 -4.32
N SER A 118 5.25 -1.50 -4.38
CA SER A 118 4.40 -0.85 -3.38
C SER A 118 2.99 -0.64 -3.91
N ASN A 119 2.00 -1.16 -3.18
CA ASN A 119 0.60 -1.01 -3.55
C ASN A 119 0.05 0.39 -3.23
N ILE A 120 0.50 1.00 -2.14
CA ILE A 120 0.02 2.31 -1.66
C ILE A 120 1.22 3.11 -1.16
N ASN A 121 1.36 4.35 -1.61
CA ASN A 121 2.46 5.23 -1.25
C ASN A 121 1.92 6.54 -0.68
N THR A 122 2.16 6.80 0.59
CA THR A 122 1.64 7.99 1.29
C THR A 122 2.70 9.06 1.54
N GLY A 123 3.98 8.68 1.63
CA GLY A 123 4.98 9.45 2.37
C GLY A 123 4.77 9.31 3.88
N LEU A 124 5.68 9.87 4.68
CA LEU A 124 5.53 9.96 6.13
C LEU A 124 5.31 11.42 6.50
N PHE A 125 4.25 11.68 7.24
CA PHE A 125 3.90 13.04 7.68
C PHE A 125 3.60 13.02 9.18
N SER A 126 4.05 14.06 9.91
CA SER A 126 3.63 14.24 11.29
C SER A 126 2.13 14.54 11.37
N GLY A 127 1.51 14.21 12.50
CA GLY A 127 0.08 14.45 12.71
C GLY A 127 -0.34 15.89 12.44
N ASN A 128 0.43 16.85 12.97
CA ASN A 128 0.19 18.28 12.76
C ASN A 128 0.26 18.70 11.29
N PHE A 129 1.21 18.14 10.54
CA PHE A 129 1.36 18.44 9.11
C PHE A 129 0.25 17.79 8.28
N ALA A 130 -0.13 16.56 8.60
CA ALA A 130 -1.23 15.86 7.94
C ALA A 130 -2.59 16.55 8.15
N GLU A 131 -2.84 17.06 9.38
CA GLU A 131 -4.05 17.86 9.68
C GLU A 131 -4.11 19.17 8.90
N SER A 132 -2.95 19.72 8.53
CA SER A 132 -2.83 20.94 7.74
C SER A 132 -2.89 20.72 6.24
N GLY A 133 -3.04 19.47 5.76
CA GLY A 133 -2.95 19.10 4.36
C GLY A 133 -3.81 19.93 3.41
N GLY A 134 -5.03 20.32 3.83
CA GLY A 134 -5.91 21.22 3.09
C GLY A 134 -5.52 22.71 3.16
N SER A 135 -4.60 23.10 4.04
CA SER A 135 -4.16 24.49 4.27
C SER A 135 -2.75 24.76 3.70
N ILE A 136 -2.04 23.72 3.24
CA ILE A 136 -0.70 23.89 2.67
C ILE A 136 -0.82 24.58 1.30
N ASP A 137 -0.05 25.66 1.13
CA ASP A 137 0.09 26.30 -0.16
C ASP A 137 0.78 25.35 -1.14
N ALA A 138 -0.02 24.68 -1.95
CA ALA A 138 0.43 23.65 -2.89
C ALA A 138 1.47 24.17 -3.89
N GLN A 139 1.37 25.45 -4.30
CA GLN A 139 2.32 26.05 -5.22
C GLN A 139 3.68 26.27 -4.55
N LYS A 140 3.69 26.75 -3.31
CA LYS A 140 4.92 26.92 -2.51
C LYS A 140 5.54 25.57 -2.22
N PHE A 141 4.75 24.57 -1.81
CA PHE A 141 5.24 23.22 -1.55
C PHE A 141 5.86 22.59 -2.80
N ALA A 142 5.17 22.68 -3.94
CA ALA A 142 5.71 22.23 -5.22
C ALA A 142 7.01 22.94 -5.60
N ALA A 143 7.11 24.26 -5.36
CA ALA A 143 8.33 25.03 -5.64
C ALA A 143 9.50 24.59 -4.73
N GLN A 144 9.24 24.35 -3.44
CA GLN A 144 10.25 23.86 -2.50
C GLN A 144 10.75 22.46 -2.86
N LEU A 145 9.85 21.53 -3.24
CA LEU A 145 10.22 20.19 -3.72
C LEU A 145 11.08 20.26 -4.99
N ARG A 146 10.72 21.13 -5.97
CA ARG A 146 11.53 21.35 -7.17
C ARG A 146 12.92 21.87 -6.82
N GLN A 147 13.00 22.84 -5.90
CA GLN A 147 14.27 23.42 -5.50
C GLN A 147 15.17 22.38 -4.80
N ALA A 148 14.59 21.55 -3.92
CA ALA A 148 15.31 20.49 -3.22
C ALA A 148 15.84 19.41 -4.18
N LEU A 149 15.09 19.08 -5.23
CA LEU A 149 15.46 18.05 -6.21
C LEU A 149 16.28 18.59 -7.40
N LYS A 150 16.54 19.91 -7.44
CA LYS A 150 17.36 20.52 -8.52
C LYS A 150 18.78 19.93 -8.50
N GLY A 151 19.18 19.37 -9.64
CA GLY A 151 20.47 18.68 -9.77
C GLY A 151 20.44 17.18 -9.37
N HIS A 152 19.38 16.73 -8.72
CA HIS A 152 19.19 15.31 -8.37
C HIS A 152 18.29 14.57 -9.37
N ALA A 153 17.25 15.24 -9.89
CA ALA A 153 16.30 14.62 -10.82
C ALA A 153 15.71 15.62 -11.81
N ASP A 154 15.23 15.10 -12.94
CA ASP A 154 14.46 15.83 -13.93
C ASP A 154 12.96 15.84 -13.61
N LEU A 155 12.47 14.78 -13.00
CA LEU A 155 11.05 14.56 -12.71
C LEU A 155 10.89 13.92 -11.32
N LEU A 156 10.00 14.46 -10.50
CA LEU A 156 9.46 13.76 -9.33
C LEU A 156 8.18 13.03 -9.77
N LEU A 157 8.20 11.70 -9.66
CA LEU A 157 7.09 10.81 -10.01
C LEU A 157 6.72 9.95 -8.80
N LEU A 158 5.70 10.36 -8.05
CA LEU A 158 5.21 9.59 -6.89
C LEU A 158 3.97 8.83 -7.31
N GLN A 159 4.09 7.51 -7.46
CA GLN A 159 3.02 6.66 -7.96
C GLN A 159 2.18 6.05 -6.82
N ASN A 160 0.94 5.67 -7.14
CA ASN A 160 0.02 4.98 -6.24
C ASN A 160 -0.30 5.77 -4.96
N VAL A 161 -0.44 7.09 -5.07
CA VAL A 161 -0.79 7.97 -3.95
C VAL A 161 -2.31 8.01 -3.78
N PRO A 162 -2.87 7.64 -2.62
CA PRO A 162 -4.28 7.84 -2.32
C PRO A 162 -4.56 9.31 -2.04
N LEU A 163 -5.78 9.80 -2.34
CA LEU A 163 -6.18 11.17 -1.98
C LEU A 163 -6.39 11.31 -0.47
N GLU A 164 -6.88 10.23 0.14
CA GLU A 164 -7.09 10.16 1.58
C GLU A 164 -6.43 8.91 2.16
N TRP A 165 -5.89 9.04 3.35
CA TRP A 165 -5.35 7.95 4.14
C TRP A 165 -5.84 8.06 5.57
N ARG A 166 -6.47 7.00 6.09
CA ARG A 166 -7.01 6.99 7.46
C ARG A 166 -8.00 8.13 7.76
N GLY A 167 -8.84 8.49 6.79
CA GLY A 167 -9.80 9.58 6.91
C GLY A 167 -9.20 10.99 6.88
N ARG A 168 -7.91 11.10 6.55
CA ARG A 168 -7.21 12.39 6.40
C ARG A 168 -6.75 12.59 4.96
N GLN A 169 -6.89 13.80 4.47
CA GLN A 169 -6.40 14.17 3.15
C GLN A 169 -4.87 14.08 3.12
N THR A 170 -4.32 13.38 2.12
CA THR A 170 -2.87 13.28 1.94
C THR A 170 -2.29 14.65 1.57
N PRO A 171 -1.23 15.13 2.25
CA PRO A 171 -0.61 16.43 1.93
C PRO A 171 -0.10 16.57 0.48
N LEU A 172 0.06 15.46 -0.22
CA LEU A 172 0.48 15.42 -1.63
C LEU A 172 -0.64 15.79 -2.62
N THR A 173 -1.91 15.86 -2.19
CA THR A 173 -3.06 16.08 -3.09
C THR A 173 -3.07 17.45 -3.77
N GLY A 174 -2.40 18.45 -3.20
CA GLY A 174 -2.22 19.75 -3.82
C GLY A 174 -1.22 19.79 -4.98
N LEU A 175 -0.43 18.73 -5.19
CA LEU A 175 0.55 18.65 -6.26
C LEU A 175 -0.09 18.25 -7.60
N PRO A 176 0.56 18.53 -8.74
CA PRO A 176 0.05 18.10 -10.05
C PRO A 176 -0.04 16.57 -10.13
N MET A 177 -1.25 16.04 -10.31
CA MET A 177 -1.54 14.61 -10.34
C MET A 177 -2.20 14.15 -11.63
N VAL A 178 -2.14 12.84 -11.87
CA VAL A 178 -2.95 12.13 -12.86
C VAL A 178 -3.50 10.84 -12.21
N GLN A 179 -4.77 10.53 -12.43
CA GLN A 179 -5.39 9.32 -11.91
C GLN A 179 -4.71 8.08 -12.51
N ASN A 180 -4.28 7.16 -11.65
CA ASN A 180 -3.70 5.89 -12.05
C ASN A 180 -4.79 4.96 -12.59
N GLN A 181 -4.48 4.15 -13.58
CA GLN A 181 -5.42 3.19 -14.16
C GLN A 181 -5.62 1.92 -13.28
N ASN A 182 -4.84 1.76 -12.23
CA ASN A 182 -4.94 0.64 -11.30
C ASN A 182 -5.58 1.09 -10.00
N HIS A 183 -6.62 0.38 -9.60
CA HIS A 183 -7.30 0.62 -8.32
C HIS A 183 -6.90 -0.46 -7.31
N ALA A 184 -6.99 -0.15 -6.03
CA ALA A 184 -6.89 -1.13 -4.96
C ALA A 184 -8.29 -1.65 -4.59
N TYR A 185 -8.33 -2.86 -4.07
CA TYR A 185 -9.56 -3.56 -3.71
C TYR A 185 -9.49 -3.97 -2.25
N GLN A 186 -10.43 -3.48 -1.46
CA GLN A 186 -10.38 -3.54 0.00
C GLN A 186 -11.65 -4.15 0.58
N LEU A 187 -11.47 -4.97 1.63
CA LEU A 187 -12.54 -5.57 2.42
C LEU A 187 -12.45 -5.05 3.85
N PRO A 188 -13.35 -4.17 4.29
CA PRO A 188 -13.49 -3.84 5.70
C PRO A 188 -13.84 -5.08 6.52
N LEU A 189 -13.12 -5.34 7.59
CA LEU A 189 -13.39 -6.44 8.52
C LEU A 189 -14.26 -5.92 9.66
N LEU A 190 -15.47 -6.49 9.78
CA LEU A 190 -16.40 -6.17 10.85
C LEU A 190 -16.14 -7.06 12.08
N SER A 191 -16.85 -6.86 13.17
CA SER A 191 -16.66 -7.55 14.46
C SER A 191 -16.61 -9.07 14.31
N HIS A 192 -17.43 -9.63 13.42
CA HIS A 192 -17.52 -11.08 13.18
C HIS A 192 -17.39 -11.40 11.70
N PHE A 193 -16.78 -12.54 11.39
CA PHE A 193 -16.59 -13.01 10.01
C PHE A 193 -17.89 -13.08 9.22
N GLU A 194 -18.97 -13.54 9.86
CA GLU A 194 -20.29 -13.63 9.22
C GLU A 194 -20.85 -12.26 8.83
N GLU A 195 -20.57 -11.22 9.59
CA GLU A 195 -20.95 -9.84 9.24
C GLU A 195 -20.12 -9.28 8.12
N THR A 196 -18.82 -9.55 8.14
CA THR A 196 -17.92 -9.22 7.02
C THR A 196 -18.44 -9.86 5.72
N LEU A 197 -18.88 -11.11 5.74
CA LEU A 197 -19.44 -11.79 4.58
C LEU A 197 -20.75 -11.15 4.08
N LYS A 198 -21.54 -10.51 4.94
CA LYS A 198 -22.79 -9.83 4.52
C LYS A 198 -22.56 -8.64 3.58
N GLN A 199 -21.36 -8.04 3.61
CA GLN A 199 -20.94 -6.99 2.65
C GLN A 199 -20.79 -7.54 1.23
N LEU A 200 -20.70 -8.87 1.09
CA LEU A 200 -20.50 -9.60 -0.14
C LEU A 200 -21.73 -10.45 -0.45
N ASN A 201 -21.72 -11.19 -1.55
CA ASN A 201 -22.73 -12.24 -1.77
C ASN A 201 -22.44 -13.45 -0.85
N ALA A 202 -22.79 -13.32 0.44
CA ALA A 202 -22.50 -14.30 1.48
C ALA A 202 -22.99 -15.72 1.14
N LYS A 203 -24.19 -15.86 0.54
CA LYS A 203 -24.75 -17.16 0.13
C LYS A 203 -23.85 -17.83 -0.91
N SER A 204 -23.45 -17.10 -1.93
CA SER A 204 -22.57 -17.60 -2.98
C SER A 204 -21.18 -17.95 -2.43
N ARG A 205 -20.62 -17.09 -1.55
CA ARG A 205 -19.32 -17.32 -0.90
C ARG A 205 -19.31 -18.59 -0.06
N ARG A 206 -20.30 -18.78 0.82
CA ARG A 206 -20.42 -20.02 1.63
C ARG A 206 -20.63 -21.26 0.77
N LYS A 207 -21.44 -21.16 -0.31
CA LYS A 207 -21.61 -22.28 -1.26
C LYS A 207 -20.28 -22.63 -1.92
N LYS A 208 -19.55 -21.63 -2.40
CA LYS A 208 -18.25 -21.82 -3.06
C LYS A 208 -17.23 -22.44 -2.10
N PHE A 209 -17.10 -21.92 -0.89
CA PHE A 209 -16.22 -22.45 0.15
C PHE A 209 -16.51 -23.91 0.46
N ARG A 210 -17.80 -24.27 0.65
CA ARG A 210 -18.19 -25.68 0.90
C ARG A 210 -17.84 -26.61 -0.27
N VAL A 211 -17.99 -26.15 -1.49
CA VAL A 211 -17.59 -26.95 -2.69
C VAL A 211 -16.08 -27.13 -2.72
N GLN A 212 -15.33 -26.07 -2.48
CA GLN A 212 -13.87 -26.11 -2.44
C GLN A 212 -13.37 -27.03 -1.31
N SER A 213 -13.93 -26.90 -0.09
CA SER A 213 -13.59 -27.78 1.04
C SER A 213 -13.77 -29.26 0.69
N ARG A 214 -14.93 -29.62 0.09
CA ARG A 214 -15.19 -31.01 -0.31
C ARG A 214 -14.23 -31.53 -1.37
N ARG A 215 -13.87 -30.69 -2.35
CA ARG A 215 -12.93 -31.07 -3.40
C ARG A 215 -11.51 -31.24 -2.85
N LEU A 216 -11.07 -30.34 -1.99
CA LEU A 216 -9.77 -30.42 -1.32
C LEU A 216 -9.72 -31.62 -0.38
N GLU A 217 -10.80 -31.93 0.34
CA GLU A 217 -10.92 -33.11 1.18
C GLU A 217 -10.84 -34.42 0.34
N ALA A 218 -11.53 -34.45 -0.79
CA ALA A 218 -11.47 -35.59 -1.71
C ALA A 218 -10.08 -35.77 -2.35
N ALA A 219 -9.29 -34.71 -2.45
CA ALA A 219 -7.88 -34.75 -2.89
C ALA A 219 -6.88 -35.13 -1.77
N GLY A 220 -7.38 -35.57 -0.60
CA GLY A 220 -6.56 -35.99 0.55
C GLY A 220 -6.50 -34.97 1.68
N GLY A 221 -7.13 -33.80 1.53
CA GLY A 221 -7.16 -32.74 2.54
C GLY A 221 -6.04 -31.73 2.42
N VAL A 222 -6.20 -30.59 3.13
CA VAL A 222 -5.22 -29.50 3.18
C VAL A 222 -5.08 -28.95 4.59
N ASP A 223 -3.90 -28.43 4.88
CA ASP A 223 -3.64 -27.58 6.05
C ASP A 223 -3.42 -26.13 5.60
N TYR A 224 -4.08 -25.19 6.26
CA TYR A 224 -3.72 -23.78 6.20
C TYR A 224 -2.55 -23.55 7.16
N VAL A 225 -1.40 -23.14 6.62
CA VAL A 225 -0.16 -23.00 7.37
C VAL A 225 0.39 -21.58 7.30
N ILE A 226 0.86 -21.11 8.46
CA ILE A 226 1.67 -19.89 8.62
C ILE A 226 2.92 -20.34 9.34
N PRO A 227 4.04 -20.54 8.62
CA PRO A 227 5.27 -21.04 9.25
C PRO A 227 5.79 -20.11 10.34
N GLN A 228 6.26 -20.69 11.42
CA GLN A 228 6.77 -19.93 12.57
C GLN A 228 8.28 -19.69 12.48
N THR A 229 9.00 -20.45 11.66
CA THR A 229 10.45 -20.29 11.49
C THR A 229 10.76 -19.45 10.24
N SER A 230 11.78 -18.61 10.32
CA SER A 230 12.25 -17.85 9.16
C SER A 230 12.67 -18.76 8.00
N GLN A 231 13.27 -19.91 8.31
CA GLN A 231 13.69 -20.88 7.30
C GLN A 231 12.52 -21.40 6.46
N GLU A 232 11.40 -21.78 7.10
CA GLU A 232 10.20 -22.23 6.38
C GLU A 232 9.53 -21.06 5.61
N GLN A 233 9.55 -19.86 6.16
CA GLN A 233 9.05 -18.66 5.48
C GLN A 233 9.85 -18.40 4.18
N HIS A 234 11.18 -18.45 4.26
CA HIS A 234 12.05 -18.31 3.09
C HIS A 234 11.79 -19.44 2.07
N HIS A 235 11.65 -20.67 2.52
CA HIS A 235 11.35 -21.81 1.64
C HIS A 235 10.01 -21.63 0.90
N LEU A 236 8.96 -21.17 1.59
CA LEU A 236 7.69 -20.87 0.93
C LEU A 236 7.82 -19.71 -0.09
N LEU A 237 8.65 -18.73 0.19
CA LEU A 237 8.91 -17.63 -0.75
C LEU A 237 9.63 -18.13 -2.02
N ASP A 238 10.57 -19.08 -1.91
CA ASP A 238 11.21 -19.73 -3.06
C ASP A 238 10.20 -20.54 -3.90
N ILE A 239 9.26 -21.23 -3.24
CA ILE A 239 8.15 -21.91 -3.93
C ILE A 239 7.29 -20.90 -4.68
N PHE A 240 6.97 -19.76 -4.06
CA PHE A 240 6.23 -18.68 -4.72
C PHE A 240 6.92 -18.21 -6.00
N PHE A 241 8.23 -17.92 -5.96
CA PHE A 241 8.98 -17.48 -7.15
C PHE A 241 8.90 -18.53 -8.28
N ARG A 242 9.09 -19.80 -7.95
CA ARG A 242 8.99 -20.90 -8.93
C ARG A 242 7.61 -20.97 -9.57
N LEU A 243 6.52 -20.93 -8.78
CA LEU A 243 5.14 -20.98 -9.29
C LEU A 243 4.83 -19.76 -10.15
N LYS A 244 5.30 -18.56 -9.75
CA LYS A 244 5.11 -17.34 -10.53
C LYS A 244 5.85 -17.39 -11.86
N SER A 245 7.11 -17.80 -11.86
CA SER A 245 7.92 -17.92 -13.08
C SER A 245 7.25 -18.88 -14.06
N ALA A 246 6.81 -20.06 -13.62
CA ALA A 246 6.07 -21.01 -14.44
C ALA A 246 4.78 -20.39 -15.01
N ARG A 247 4.01 -19.66 -14.19
CA ARG A 247 2.77 -19.00 -14.62
C ARG A 247 3.02 -17.89 -15.63
N PHE A 248 4.03 -17.02 -15.41
CA PHE A 248 4.36 -15.97 -16.38
C PHE A 248 4.85 -16.56 -17.70
N ALA A 249 5.68 -17.60 -17.66
CA ALA A 249 6.13 -18.32 -18.85
C ALA A 249 4.95 -18.91 -19.64
N SER A 250 3.99 -19.55 -18.98
CA SER A 250 2.79 -20.11 -19.65
C SER A 250 1.89 -19.05 -20.29
N LEU A 251 1.96 -17.80 -19.82
CA LEU A 251 1.19 -16.67 -20.35
C LEU A 251 1.99 -15.83 -21.37
N GLY A 252 3.26 -16.12 -21.61
CA GLY A 252 4.16 -15.30 -22.43
C GLY A 252 4.36 -13.90 -21.86
N LEU A 253 4.35 -13.75 -20.52
CA LEU A 253 4.51 -12.48 -19.84
C LEU A 253 5.88 -12.39 -19.16
N PRO A 254 6.49 -11.18 -19.08
CA PRO A 254 7.69 -10.97 -18.30
C PRO A 254 7.46 -11.32 -16.82
N ASP A 255 8.40 -12.05 -16.23
CA ASP A 255 8.37 -12.36 -14.80
C ASP A 255 8.94 -11.18 -13.99
N VAL A 256 8.07 -10.46 -13.30
CA VAL A 256 8.43 -9.29 -12.48
C VAL A 256 9.14 -9.65 -11.17
N PHE A 257 9.29 -10.94 -10.86
CA PHE A 257 10.00 -11.47 -9.69
C PHE A 257 11.31 -12.20 -10.07
N ALA A 258 11.72 -12.17 -11.35
CA ALA A 258 12.85 -12.95 -11.82
C ALA A 258 14.21 -12.37 -11.42
N ASP A 259 14.32 -11.05 -11.23
CA ASP A 259 15.59 -10.42 -10.90
C ASP A 259 16.01 -10.73 -9.45
N ARG A 260 17.32 -10.86 -9.25
CA ARG A 260 17.90 -11.25 -7.95
C ARG A 260 17.68 -10.19 -6.88
N GLU A 261 17.65 -8.94 -7.25
CA GLU A 261 17.42 -7.81 -6.36
C GLU A 261 16.00 -7.83 -5.82
N THR A 262 15.00 -8.10 -6.66
CA THR A 262 13.61 -8.28 -6.21
C THR A 262 13.47 -9.46 -5.26
N GLN A 263 14.11 -10.59 -5.55
CA GLN A 263 14.10 -11.76 -4.66
C GLN A 263 14.80 -11.45 -3.34
N ALA A 264 15.98 -10.82 -3.37
CA ALA A 264 16.71 -10.40 -2.18
C ALA A 264 15.90 -9.42 -1.32
N PHE A 265 15.23 -8.46 -1.95
CA PHE A 265 14.32 -7.53 -1.27
C PHE A 265 13.21 -8.28 -0.51
N LEU A 266 12.48 -9.17 -1.17
CA LEU A 266 11.38 -9.90 -0.55
C LEU A 266 11.86 -10.84 0.55
N HIS A 267 13.01 -11.51 0.37
CA HIS A 267 13.66 -12.27 1.44
C HIS A 267 14.07 -11.39 2.62
N GLY A 268 14.53 -10.16 2.36
CA GLY A 268 14.92 -9.19 3.38
C GLY A 268 13.77 -8.67 4.25
N LEU A 269 12.51 -8.85 3.82
CA LEU A 269 11.32 -8.48 4.58
C LEU A 269 10.90 -9.56 5.61
N ILE A 270 11.31 -10.82 5.40
CA ILE A 270 10.99 -11.92 6.32
C ILE A 270 11.71 -11.70 7.65
N GLY A 271 10.98 -11.88 8.75
CA GLY A 271 11.48 -11.68 10.12
C GLY A 271 11.52 -10.21 10.59
N LYS A 272 11.14 -9.25 9.71
CA LYS A 272 10.94 -7.86 10.11
C LYS A 272 9.54 -7.72 10.72
N GLN A 273 9.47 -7.77 12.05
CA GLN A 273 8.22 -7.73 12.80
C GLN A 273 8.38 -6.97 14.12
N ASP A 274 7.26 -6.40 14.59
CA ASP A 274 7.13 -5.76 15.88
C ASP A 274 5.73 -6.05 16.43
N ASP A 275 5.64 -6.98 17.37
CA ASP A 275 4.36 -7.44 17.93
C ASP A 275 3.66 -6.34 18.72
N ALA A 276 4.40 -5.44 19.37
CA ALA A 276 3.84 -4.33 20.12
C ALA A 276 3.11 -3.33 19.20
N ARG A 277 3.62 -3.15 17.97
CA ARG A 277 3.02 -2.31 16.93
C ARG A 277 2.10 -3.08 15.99
N GLN A 278 1.89 -4.36 16.23
CA GLN A 278 1.14 -5.23 15.31
C GLN A 278 1.64 -5.12 13.87
N TYR A 279 2.94 -5.20 13.70
CA TYR A 279 3.65 -5.02 12.44
C TYR A 279 4.39 -6.28 12.03
N PHE A 280 4.26 -6.66 10.77
CA PHE A 280 5.20 -7.53 10.06
C PHE A 280 5.30 -7.13 8.59
N ALA A 281 6.53 -7.03 8.10
CA ALA A 281 6.78 -6.58 6.74
C ALA A 281 6.35 -7.63 5.71
N LEU A 282 6.61 -8.92 5.97
CA LEU A 282 6.17 -10.03 5.12
C LEU A 282 6.04 -11.31 5.92
N GLN A 283 4.89 -11.99 5.78
CA GLN A 283 4.62 -13.31 6.32
C GLN A 283 4.01 -14.18 5.22
N MET A 284 4.51 -15.42 5.08
CA MET A 284 4.02 -16.36 4.08
C MET A 284 2.87 -17.20 4.65
N HIS A 285 1.80 -17.29 3.87
CA HIS A 285 0.62 -18.09 4.15
C HIS A 285 0.45 -19.12 3.03
N ALA A 286 0.17 -20.38 3.34
CA ALA A 286 0.05 -21.43 2.33
C ALA A 286 -1.05 -22.44 2.64
N LEU A 287 -1.51 -23.11 1.57
CA LEU A 287 -2.27 -24.37 1.67
C LEU A 287 -1.35 -25.52 1.33
N ARG A 288 -1.02 -26.33 2.34
CA ARG A 288 -0.20 -27.52 2.23
C ARG A 288 -1.10 -28.74 2.07
N LEU A 289 -0.85 -29.54 1.05
CA LEU A 289 -1.61 -30.77 0.78
C LEU A 289 -1.26 -31.87 1.77
N LYS A 290 -2.24 -32.74 2.02
CA LYS A 290 -2.14 -34.03 2.68
C LYS A 290 -2.32 -35.16 1.66
N GLY A 291 -2.29 -36.41 2.13
CA GLY A 291 -2.52 -37.58 1.28
C GLY A 291 -1.36 -37.89 0.34
N GLU A 292 -1.65 -38.27 -0.89
CA GLU A 292 -0.66 -38.70 -1.88
C GLU A 292 0.29 -37.56 -2.31
N ASN A 293 -0.22 -36.34 -2.40
CA ASN A 293 0.57 -35.15 -2.72
C ASN A 293 1.06 -34.42 -1.46
N LYS A 294 1.30 -35.17 -0.39
CA LYS A 294 1.75 -34.64 0.88
C LYS A 294 2.90 -33.65 0.72
N ASP A 295 2.79 -32.54 1.46
CA ASP A 295 3.73 -31.40 1.47
C ASP A 295 3.75 -30.54 0.20
N GLY A 296 2.97 -30.88 -0.85
CA GLY A 296 2.74 -30.01 -1.99
C GLY A 296 2.03 -28.70 -1.57
N ILE A 297 2.38 -27.60 -2.18
CA ILE A 297 1.79 -26.27 -1.89
C ILE A 297 0.78 -25.92 -2.98
N ALA A 298 -0.51 -26.06 -2.68
CA ALA A 298 -1.60 -25.77 -3.61
C ALA A 298 -1.85 -24.28 -3.84
N ALA A 299 -1.64 -23.47 -2.82
CA ALA A 299 -1.73 -22.01 -2.90
C ALA A 299 -0.81 -21.35 -1.87
N ILE A 300 -0.32 -20.16 -2.22
CA ILE A 300 0.59 -19.40 -1.38
C ILE A 300 0.31 -17.90 -1.53
N SER A 301 0.47 -17.14 -0.44
CA SER A 301 0.33 -15.69 -0.44
C SER A 301 1.35 -15.07 0.52
N GLY A 302 1.96 -13.95 0.09
CA GLY A 302 2.72 -13.07 0.95
C GLY A 302 1.79 -11.99 1.49
N ILE A 303 1.70 -11.89 2.81
CA ILE A 303 0.83 -10.96 3.53
C ILE A 303 1.70 -10.06 4.41
N SER A 304 1.33 -8.80 4.49
CA SER A 304 1.96 -7.79 5.35
C SER A 304 0.94 -7.18 6.28
N ARG A 305 1.38 -6.70 7.46
CA ARG A 305 0.51 -6.04 8.42
C ARG A 305 1.16 -4.79 9.00
N LYS A 306 0.36 -3.74 9.15
CA LYS A 306 0.69 -2.56 9.93
C LYS A 306 -0.55 -2.10 10.70
N GLY A 307 -0.49 -2.25 12.04
CA GLY A 307 -1.63 -1.97 12.91
C GLY A 307 -2.86 -2.82 12.55
N ASP A 308 -3.96 -2.15 12.24
CA ASP A 308 -5.23 -2.77 11.85
C ASP A 308 -5.38 -3.03 10.32
N HIS A 309 -4.36 -2.71 9.52
CA HIS A 309 -4.35 -2.89 8.07
C HIS A 309 -3.48 -4.08 7.67
N VAL A 310 -4.08 -5.04 6.98
CA VAL A 310 -3.41 -6.21 6.39
C VAL A 310 -3.46 -6.11 4.89
N ILE A 311 -2.32 -6.34 4.22
CA ILE A 311 -2.18 -6.23 2.76
C ILE A 311 -1.70 -7.56 2.20
N CYS A 312 -2.41 -8.07 1.18
CA CYS A 312 -1.93 -9.16 0.33
C CYS A 312 -0.97 -8.59 -0.72
N GLN A 313 0.32 -8.82 -0.55
CA GLN A 313 1.35 -8.30 -1.47
C GLN A 313 1.36 -9.07 -2.79
N PHE A 314 1.26 -10.39 -2.70
CA PHE A 314 1.27 -11.28 -3.86
C PHE A 314 0.66 -12.64 -3.50
N GLY A 315 0.37 -13.45 -4.54
CA GLY A 315 -0.06 -14.83 -4.36
C GLY A 315 0.19 -15.65 -5.62
N ALA A 316 0.30 -16.96 -5.44
CA ALA A 316 0.40 -17.95 -6.50
C ALA A 316 -0.45 -19.19 -6.16
N ILE A 317 -0.85 -19.93 -7.18
CA ILE A 317 -1.55 -21.21 -7.06
C ILE A 317 -0.84 -22.22 -7.94
N ASP A 318 -0.88 -23.48 -7.53
CA ASP A 318 -0.51 -24.62 -8.35
C ASP A 318 -1.80 -25.29 -8.83
N GLU A 319 -2.18 -25.03 -10.08
CA GLU A 319 -3.42 -25.56 -10.67
C GLU A 319 -3.30 -27.06 -11.02
N ASP A 320 -2.07 -27.56 -11.19
CA ASP A 320 -1.80 -28.96 -11.59
C ASP A 320 -1.95 -29.91 -10.40
N LEU A 321 -1.59 -29.46 -9.18
CA LEU A 321 -1.71 -30.27 -7.97
C LEU A 321 -3.16 -30.55 -7.57
N VAL A 322 -4.05 -29.59 -7.73
CA VAL A 322 -5.45 -29.69 -7.30
C VAL A 322 -6.38 -29.00 -8.30
N PRO A 323 -6.56 -29.58 -9.51
CA PRO A 323 -7.37 -28.97 -10.55
C PRO A 323 -8.81 -28.73 -10.09
N ASP A 324 -9.44 -27.68 -10.59
CA ASP A 324 -10.84 -27.30 -10.32
C ASP A 324 -11.20 -26.99 -8.86
N THR A 325 -10.24 -26.91 -7.94
CA THR A 325 -10.49 -26.65 -6.52
C THR A 325 -10.51 -25.16 -6.15
N SER A 326 -9.92 -24.30 -7.01
CA SER A 326 -9.71 -22.86 -6.74
C SER A 326 -9.01 -22.59 -5.38
N PRO A 327 -7.81 -23.16 -5.16
CA PRO A 327 -7.16 -23.13 -3.85
C PRO A 327 -6.81 -21.72 -3.37
N GLY A 328 -6.56 -20.78 -4.27
CA GLY A 328 -6.30 -19.38 -3.91
C GLY A 328 -7.47 -18.69 -3.21
N GLU A 329 -8.70 -18.95 -3.64
CA GLU A 329 -9.88 -18.38 -2.96
C GLU A 329 -10.13 -19.05 -1.59
N PHE A 330 -9.83 -20.34 -1.47
CA PHE A 330 -9.88 -21.03 -0.19
C PHE A 330 -8.83 -20.50 0.77
N LEU A 331 -7.61 -20.21 0.30
CA LEU A 331 -6.57 -19.57 1.09
C LEU A 331 -7.02 -18.20 1.64
N TYR A 332 -7.61 -17.36 0.80
CA TYR A 332 -8.12 -16.05 1.25
C TYR A 332 -9.27 -16.19 2.26
N TRP A 333 -10.15 -17.16 2.09
CA TRP A 333 -11.18 -17.44 3.09
C TRP A 333 -10.56 -17.74 4.46
N GLN A 334 -9.57 -18.64 4.51
CA GLN A 334 -8.89 -19.02 5.75
C GLN A 334 -8.13 -17.84 6.36
N ALA A 335 -7.39 -17.11 5.52
CA ALA A 335 -6.63 -15.94 5.96
C ALA A 335 -7.55 -14.87 6.58
N ILE A 336 -8.63 -14.49 5.87
CA ILE A 336 -9.57 -13.46 6.33
C ILE A 336 -10.31 -13.92 7.60
N ALA A 337 -10.79 -15.18 7.65
CA ALA A 337 -11.45 -15.71 8.82
C ALA A 337 -10.52 -15.70 10.05
N GLY A 338 -9.24 -16.02 9.86
CA GLY A 338 -8.24 -16.03 10.93
C GLY A 338 -7.82 -14.64 11.45
N LEU A 339 -8.18 -13.55 10.76
CA LEU A 339 -7.86 -12.17 11.18
C LEU A 339 -8.89 -11.59 12.15
N HIS A 340 -10.11 -12.17 12.23
CA HIS A 340 -11.13 -11.69 13.14
C HIS A 340 -10.70 -11.91 14.60
N GLY A 341 -10.99 -10.90 15.44
CA GLY A 341 -10.55 -10.89 16.83
C GLY A 341 -9.08 -10.55 17.07
N ARG A 342 -8.33 -10.24 15.99
CA ARG A 342 -6.90 -9.87 16.06
C ARG A 342 -6.65 -8.36 15.84
N GLY A 343 -7.67 -7.52 15.99
CA GLY A 343 -7.53 -6.06 15.85
C GLY A 343 -7.28 -5.59 14.41
N VAL A 344 -7.68 -6.38 13.40
CA VAL A 344 -7.59 -6.00 11.98
C VAL A 344 -8.93 -5.41 11.53
N ALA A 345 -8.89 -4.20 10.99
CA ALA A 345 -10.06 -3.50 10.46
C ALA A 345 -10.19 -3.58 8.92
N LEU A 346 -9.07 -3.82 8.24
CA LEU A 346 -9.02 -3.79 6.78
C LEU A 346 -8.13 -4.90 6.21
N PHE A 347 -8.69 -5.68 5.26
CA PHE A 347 -7.93 -6.58 4.40
C PHE A 347 -7.84 -5.99 2.99
N ASP A 348 -6.64 -5.66 2.55
CA ASP A 348 -6.36 -5.05 1.26
C ASP A 348 -5.78 -6.08 0.30
N PHE A 349 -6.44 -6.29 -0.84
CA PHE A 349 -5.96 -7.17 -1.90
C PHE A 349 -4.92 -6.51 -2.80
N GLY A 350 -4.55 -5.27 -2.51
CA GLY A 350 -3.59 -4.50 -3.29
C GLY A 350 -4.11 -4.08 -4.67
N LEU A 351 -3.20 -3.51 -5.45
CA LEU A 351 -3.47 -3.03 -6.79
C LEU A 351 -3.78 -4.15 -7.78
N GLY A 352 -4.53 -3.80 -8.82
CA GLY A 352 -4.80 -4.68 -9.96
C GLY A 352 -6.24 -5.14 -10.03
N ASP A 353 -6.69 -5.40 -11.26
CA ASP A 353 -8.10 -5.57 -11.62
C ASP A 353 -8.44 -7.04 -11.90
N GLN A 354 -8.02 -7.93 -11.00
CA GLN A 354 -8.36 -9.33 -11.10
C GLN A 354 -9.80 -9.59 -10.62
N THR A 355 -10.52 -10.46 -11.32
CA THR A 355 -11.92 -10.79 -11.05
C THR A 355 -12.16 -11.25 -9.59
N TYR A 356 -11.21 -12.02 -9.03
CA TYR A 356 -11.35 -12.47 -7.65
C TYR A 356 -11.29 -11.32 -6.63
N LYS A 357 -10.44 -10.30 -6.87
CA LYS A 357 -10.35 -9.11 -6.00
C LYS A 357 -11.68 -8.39 -5.93
N ARG A 358 -12.28 -8.07 -7.08
CA ARG A 358 -13.62 -7.45 -7.15
C ARG A 358 -14.69 -8.27 -6.45
N SER A 359 -14.56 -9.60 -6.47
CA SER A 359 -15.54 -10.47 -5.84
C SER A 359 -15.39 -10.56 -4.31
N TRP A 360 -14.22 -10.21 -3.76
CA TRP A 360 -13.94 -10.17 -2.32
C TRP A 360 -14.01 -8.78 -1.72
N ALA A 361 -13.85 -7.75 -2.51
CA ALA A 361 -13.66 -6.38 -2.02
C ALA A 361 -14.86 -5.49 -2.42
N PRO A 362 -15.68 -5.04 -1.48
CA PRO A 362 -16.77 -4.11 -1.74
C PRO A 362 -16.28 -2.67 -1.92
N VAL A 363 -15.06 -2.37 -1.48
CA VAL A 363 -14.45 -1.03 -1.58
C VAL A 363 -13.38 -1.04 -2.66
N GLU A 364 -13.53 -0.13 -3.61
CA GLU A 364 -12.54 0.15 -4.66
C GLU A 364 -11.94 1.54 -4.39
N THR A 365 -10.61 1.60 -4.25
CA THR A 365 -9.89 2.84 -3.94
C THR A 365 -9.07 3.28 -5.13
N GLU A 366 -9.28 4.52 -5.54
CA GLU A 366 -8.51 5.17 -6.60
C GLU A 366 -7.16 5.66 -6.09
N HIS A 367 -6.17 5.59 -6.96
CA HIS A 367 -4.83 6.12 -6.71
C HIS A 367 -4.43 7.11 -7.79
N TYR A 368 -3.49 7.96 -7.45
CA TYR A 368 -3.00 9.02 -8.31
C TYR A 368 -1.48 8.99 -8.38
N ASP A 369 -0.94 9.42 -9.52
CA ASP A 369 0.48 9.65 -9.67
C ASP A 369 0.75 11.16 -9.59
N VAL A 370 1.57 11.60 -8.63
CA VAL A 370 2.12 12.95 -8.59
C VAL A 370 3.17 13.05 -9.69
N VAL A 371 3.01 14.05 -10.56
CA VAL A 371 3.90 14.27 -11.71
C VAL A 371 4.40 15.69 -11.64
N LEU A 372 5.55 15.92 -10.99
CA LEU A 372 6.12 17.25 -10.76
C LEU A 372 7.44 17.39 -11.54
N PRO A 373 7.46 18.10 -12.67
CA PRO A 373 8.68 18.41 -13.41
C PRO A 373 9.65 19.27 -12.59
N VAL A 374 10.93 18.92 -12.61
CA VAL A 374 12.04 19.63 -11.95
C VAL A 374 12.90 20.37 -12.99
N SER A 375 13.06 19.79 -14.19
CA SER A 375 13.84 20.36 -15.30
C SER A 375 12.98 20.47 -16.58
N PRO A 376 13.46 21.15 -17.64
CA PRO A 376 12.76 21.14 -18.94
C PRO A 376 12.56 19.74 -19.54
N PHE A 377 13.53 18.82 -19.35
CA PHE A 377 13.38 17.41 -19.75
C PHE A 377 12.28 16.72 -18.95
N GLY A 378 12.16 17.04 -17.66
CA GLY A 378 11.08 16.57 -16.80
C GLY A 378 9.70 17.04 -17.25
N VAL A 379 9.57 18.21 -17.90
CA VAL A 379 8.28 18.67 -18.46
C VAL A 379 7.81 17.74 -19.57
N ALA A 380 8.70 17.41 -20.51
CA ALA A 380 8.38 16.49 -21.61
C ALA A 380 8.06 15.08 -21.09
N ALA A 381 8.87 14.57 -20.16
CA ALA A 381 8.66 13.27 -19.55
C ALA A 381 7.34 13.20 -18.76
N GLY A 382 7.02 14.22 -17.98
CA GLY A 382 5.77 14.32 -17.23
C GLY A 382 4.54 14.38 -18.14
N ALA A 383 4.61 15.10 -19.25
CA ALA A 383 3.56 15.14 -20.25
C ALA A 383 3.35 13.73 -20.87
N ALA A 384 4.44 13.07 -21.27
CA ALA A 384 4.39 11.71 -21.80
C ALA A 384 3.78 10.73 -20.78
N HIS A 385 4.19 10.78 -19.50
CA HIS A 385 3.62 9.94 -18.43
C HIS A 385 2.10 10.13 -18.32
N ARG A 386 1.63 11.38 -18.28
CA ARG A 386 0.18 11.69 -18.21
C ARG A 386 -0.60 11.16 -19.40
N ILE A 387 -0.05 11.29 -20.63
CA ILE A 387 -0.67 10.77 -21.84
C ILE A 387 -0.77 9.25 -21.78
N VAL A 388 0.33 8.57 -21.44
CA VAL A 388 0.37 7.10 -21.35
C VAL A 388 -0.60 6.60 -20.28
N THR A 389 -0.62 7.21 -19.10
CA THR A 389 -1.52 6.82 -17.99
C THR A 389 -2.99 6.98 -18.40
N ARG A 390 -3.36 8.12 -18.99
CA ARG A 390 -4.73 8.36 -19.50
C ARG A 390 -5.11 7.40 -20.62
N SER A 391 -4.19 7.12 -21.53
CA SER A 391 -4.42 6.15 -22.62
C SER A 391 -4.65 4.75 -22.10
N LYS A 392 -3.86 4.31 -21.12
CA LYS A 392 -4.05 3.00 -20.44
C LYS A 392 -5.41 2.93 -19.73
N ALA A 393 -5.81 3.98 -19.01
CA ALA A 393 -7.11 4.06 -18.37
C ALA A 393 -8.25 3.97 -19.40
N HIS A 394 -8.15 4.68 -20.51
CA HIS A 394 -9.13 4.66 -21.60
C HIS A 394 -9.25 3.27 -22.27
N ILE A 395 -8.12 2.59 -22.52
CA ILE A 395 -8.10 1.23 -23.07
C ILE A 395 -8.75 0.26 -22.08
N LYS A 396 -8.40 0.37 -20.79
CA LYS A 396 -8.89 -0.52 -19.73
C LYS A 396 -10.41 -0.37 -19.52
N ALA A 397 -10.95 0.82 -19.65
CA ALA A 397 -12.39 1.10 -19.56
C ALA A 397 -13.21 0.49 -20.71
N ARG A 398 -12.55 0.01 -21.80
CA ARG A 398 -13.22 -0.56 -22.99
C ARG A 398 -12.86 -2.04 -23.17
N PRO A 399 -13.74 -2.98 -22.80
CA PRO A 399 -13.41 -4.42 -22.81
C PRO A 399 -12.88 -4.96 -24.15
N LYS A 400 -13.41 -4.47 -25.26
CA LYS A 400 -12.97 -4.89 -26.62
C LYS A 400 -11.52 -4.43 -26.90
N LEU A 401 -11.20 -3.17 -26.58
CA LEU A 401 -9.85 -2.62 -26.76
C LEU A 401 -8.85 -3.26 -25.78
N TYR A 402 -9.30 -3.55 -24.56
CA TYR A 402 -8.47 -4.21 -23.56
C TYR A 402 -8.05 -5.63 -24.00
N LYS A 403 -9.00 -6.44 -24.49
CA LYS A 403 -8.70 -7.77 -25.06
C LYS A 403 -7.74 -7.70 -26.26
N LEU A 404 -7.93 -6.71 -27.15
CA LEU A 404 -7.01 -6.51 -28.28
C LEU A 404 -5.61 -6.14 -27.80
N ALA A 405 -5.48 -5.23 -26.84
CA ALA A 405 -4.20 -4.83 -26.28
C ALA A 405 -3.48 -5.99 -25.57
N GLN A 406 -4.21 -6.86 -24.85
CA GLN A 406 -3.66 -8.07 -24.25
C GLN A 406 -3.14 -9.04 -25.33
N GLY A 407 -3.90 -9.26 -26.41
CA GLY A 407 -3.50 -10.13 -27.52
C GLY A 407 -2.24 -9.63 -28.26
N ILE A 408 -2.10 -8.30 -28.40
CA ILE A 408 -0.89 -7.71 -28.99
C ILE A 408 0.30 -7.88 -28.05
N ARG A 409 0.12 -7.65 -26.74
CA ARG A 409 1.19 -7.79 -25.74
C ARG A 409 1.72 -9.23 -25.67
N ALA A 410 0.84 -10.22 -25.75
CA ALA A 410 1.21 -11.66 -25.77
C ALA A 410 1.94 -12.09 -27.07
N ARG A 411 1.95 -11.25 -28.13
CA ARG A 411 2.66 -11.54 -29.39
C ARG A 411 4.02 -10.84 -29.50
N ILE A 412 4.27 -9.83 -28.68
CA ILE A 412 5.48 -8.99 -28.72
C ILE A 412 6.45 -9.34 -27.57
N GLY A 413 5.97 -9.96 -26.49
CA GLY A 413 6.78 -10.52 -25.40
C GLY A 413 7.04 -11.98 -25.57
#